data_974044c265460bcc32d4965b4f2b8285
#
_entry.id   974044c265460bcc32d4965b4f2b8285
#
_cell.length_a   1.000
_cell.length_b   1.000
_cell.length_c   1.000
_cell.angle_alpha   90.00
_cell.angle_beta   90.00
_cell.angle_gamma   90.00
#
_symmetry.space_group_name_H-M   'P 1'
#
loop_
_entity.id
_entity.type
_entity.pdbx_description
1 polymer ?
#
loop_
_entity_poly.entity_id
_entity_poly.type
_entity_poly.pdbx_seq_one_letter_code
_entity_poly.pdbx_strand_id
1 'polypeptide(L)'
;MKLDEKIRRAIELRKSAIFGAEAFEDNKASEVPSLYPKMDYDGSLIAAGERINFGGILYKAAVDLWDPEANNPENAPTLWEEIQYHNGIRIIPEVIKVTTAFAKDELGYFKADGKVYKSLIDNNVYTPATYPQGWEVQ
;
A
#
# COMPACT_ATOMS: atom_id res chain seq x y z
N MET A 1 -6.24 -7.05 35.84
CA MET A 1 -5.18 -7.01 34.81
C MET A 1 -4.53 -5.63 34.80
N LYS A 2 -3.22 -5.61 34.88
CA LYS A 2 -2.44 -4.38 34.83
C LYS A 2 -2.48 -3.78 33.44
N LEU A 3 -2.27 -2.46 33.33
CA LEU A 3 -2.28 -1.76 32.04
C LEU A 3 -1.26 -2.34 31.05
N ASP A 4 -0.05 -2.67 31.57
CA ASP A 4 1.02 -3.25 30.73
C ASP A 4 0.61 -4.60 30.14
N GLU A 5 -0.09 -5.43 30.91
CA GLU A 5 -0.60 -6.71 30.43
C GLU A 5 -1.68 -6.54 29.38
N LYS A 6 -2.55 -5.52 29.52
CA LYS A 6 -3.58 -5.21 28.52
C LYS A 6 -2.94 -4.75 27.22
N ILE A 7 -1.94 -3.89 27.30
CA ILE A 7 -1.21 -3.40 26.12
C ILE A 7 -0.51 -4.55 25.43
N ARG A 8 0.20 -5.39 26.18
CA ARG A 8 0.91 -6.56 25.65
C ARG A 8 -0.05 -7.51 24.95
N ARG A 9 -1.18 -7.79 25.57
CA ARG A 9 -2.21 -8.67 24.99
C ARG A 9 -2.80 -8.08 23.71
N ALA A 10 -3.05 -6.78 23.69
CA ALA A 10 -3.53 -6.10 22.51
C ALA A 10 -2.53 -6.20 21.36
N ILE A 11 -1.23 -6.03 21.64
CA ILE A 11 -0.17 -6.18 20.66
C ILE A 11 -0.10 -7.62 20.14
N GLU A 12 -0.19 -8.61 21.02
CA GLU A 12 -0.18 -10.03 20.62
C GLU A 12 -1.38 -10.39 19.77
N LEU A 13 -2.58 -9.90 20.10
CA LEU A 13 -3.79 -10.13 19.30
C LEU A 13 -3.67 -9.48 17.94
N ARG A 14 -3.12 -8.27 17.89
CA ARG A 14 -2.87 -7.55 16.64
C ARG A 14 -1.88 -8.33 15.77
N LYS A 15 -0.78 -8.79 16.35
CA LYS A 15 0.21 -9.61 15.63
C LYS A 15 -0.40 -10.90 15.12
N SER A 16 -1.23 -11.56 15.92
CA SER A 16 -1.92 -12.77 15.50
C SER A 16 -2.89 -12.51 14.35
N ALA A 17 -3.63 -11.40 14.41
CA ALA A 17 -4.58 -11.04 13.36
C ALA A 17 -3.89 -10.76 12.02
N ILE A 18 -2.71 -10.12 12.03
CA ILE A 18 -1.97 -9.78 10.81
C ILE A 18 -0.92 -10.80 10.42
N PHE A 19 -0.66 -11.82 11.25
CA PHE A 19 0.37 -12.82 10.96
C PHE A 19 0.14 -13.50 9.61
N GLY A 20 -1.08 -13.93 9.34
CA GLY A 20 -1.44 -14.48 8.04
C GLY A 20 -1.36 -13.45 6.91
N ALA A 21 -1.74 -12.19 7.21
CA ALA A 21 -1.70 -11.10 6.26
C ALA A 21 -0.28 -10.62 5.95
N GLU A 22 0.66 -10.75 6.91
CA GLU A 22 2.07 -10.45 6.68
C GLU A 22 2.71 -11.41 5.66
N ALA A 23 2.20 -12.63 5.58
CA ALA A 23 2.64 -13.59 4.59
C ALA A 23 2.11 -13.28 3.19
N PHE A 24 1.14 -12.38 3.06
CA PHE A 24 0.60 -11.99 1.76
C PHE A 24 1.63 -11.16 1.00
N GLU A 25 1.70 -11.40 -0.30
CA GLU A 25 2.38 -10.46 -1.19
C GLU A 25 1.60 -9.13 -1.24
N ASP A 26 2.24 -8.07 -1.70
CA ASP A 26 1.67 -6.72 -1.68
C ASP A 26 0.34 -6.64 -2.43
N ASN A 27 0.19 -7.34 -3.55
CA ASN A 27 -1.06 -7.36 -4.29
C ASN A 27 -2.21 -7.96 -3.47
N LYS A 28 -1.95 -9.07 -2.77
CA LYS A 28 -2.96 -9.71 -1.92
C LYS A 28 -3.27 -8.86 -0.70
N ALA A 29 -2.25 -8.29 -0.07
CA ALA A 29 -2.42 -7.40 1.07
C ALA A 29 -3.31 -6.20 0.70
N SER A 30 -3.17 -5.65 -0.50
CA SER A 30 -3.95 -4.50 -0.96
C SER A 30 -5.44 -4.80 -1.14
N GLU A 31 -5.82 -6.07 -1.23
CA GLU A 31 -7.24 -6.47 -1.30
C GLU A 31 -7.93 -6.39 0.07
N VAL A 32 -7.16 -6.42 1.14
CA VAL A 32 -7.67 -6.48 2.51
C VAL A 32 -7.01 -5.42 3.42
N PRO A 33 -7.03 -4.15 3.04
CA PRO A 33 -6.33 -3.11 3.80
C PRO A 33 -6.84 -2.98 5.24
N SER A 34 -8.09 -3.33 5.50
CA SER A 34 -8.67 -3.26 6.84
C SER A 34 -8.05 -4.24 7.83
N LEU A 35 -7.31 -5.27 7.37
CA LEU A 35 -6.58 -6.16 8.26
C LEU A 35 -5.31 -5.52 8.83
N TYR A 36 -4.85 -4.42 8.25
CA TYR A 36 -3.63 -3.76 8.66
C TYR A 36 -3.93 -2.60 9.61
N PRO A 37 -3.08 -2.41 10.65
CA PRO A 37 -3.33 -1.39 11.64
C PRO A 37 -3.16 0.01 11.08
N LYS A 38 -3.84 0.96 11.70
CA LYS A 38 -3.60 2.39 11.49
C LYS A 38 -2.56 2.86 12.49
N MET A 39 -1.93 3.99 12.20
CA MET A 39 -1.07 4.64 13.19
C MET A 39 -1.92 5.21 14.32
N ASP A 40 -1.55 4.89 15.55
CA ASP A 40 -2.29 5.34 16.74
C ASP A 40 -1.66 6.57 17.42
N TYR A 41 -0.48 6.97 16.95
CA TYR A 41 0.30 8.09 17.50
C TYR A 41 0.58 7.95 19.00
N ASP A 42 0.77 6.71 19.43
CA ASP A 42 0.99 6.36 20.83
C ASP A 42 2.47 6.23 21.22
N GLY A 43 3.37 6.49 20.27
CA GLY A 43 4.82 6.40 20.48
C GLY A 43 5.37 4.98 20.42
N SER A 44 4.57 4.00 19.99
CA SER A 44 5.06 2.63 19.83
C SER A 44 6.04 2.51 18.65
N LEU A 45 6.82 1.43 18.65
CA LEU A 45 7.75 1.15 17.55
C LEU A 45 7.03 0.43 16.42
N ILE A 46 7.23 0.91 15.20
CA ILE A 46 6.83 0.25 13.97
C ILE A 46 8.10 -0.29 13.33
N ALA A 47 8.19 -1.61 13.19
CA ALA A 47 9.38 -2.24 12.65
C ALA A 47 9.42 -2.13 11.13
N ALA A 48 10.63 -2.07 10.57
CA ALA A 48 10.84 -2.10 9.12
C ALA A 48 10.11 -3.31 8.51
N GLY A 49 9.41 -3.09 7.40
CA GLY A 49 8.62 -4.12 6.74
C GLY A 49 7.18 -4.24 7.23
N GLU A 50 6.83 -3.63 8.35
CA GLU A 50 5.43 -3.60 8.80
C GLU A 50 4.59 -2.75 7.86
N ARG A 51 3.38 -3.24 7.59
CA ARG A 51 2.41 -2.51 6.78
C ARG A 51 1.41 -1.81 7.68
N ILE A 52 1.05 -0.59 7.30
CA ILE A 52 -0.03 0.17 7.95
C ILE A 52 -1.06 0.61 6.92
N ASN A 53 -2.27 0.85 7.40
CA ASN A 53 -3.34 1.44 6.60
C ASN A 53 -3.42 2.93 6.96
N PHE A 54 -3.01 3.78 6.02
CA PHE A 54 -3.08 5.23 6.19
C PHE A 54 -4.01 5.81 5.12
N GLY A 55 -5.20 6.25 5.56
CA GLY A 55 -6.20 6.80 4.65
C GLY A 55 -6.74 5.80 3.62
N GLY A 56 -6.74 4.51 3.94
CA GLY A 56 -7.18 3.46 3.02
C GLY A 56 -6.10 2.94 2.08
N ILE A 57 -4.91 3.51 2.13
CA ILE A 57 -3.76 3.11 1.32
C ILE A 57 -2.76 2.40 2.23
N LEU A 58 -2.21 1.28 1.76
CA LEU A 58 -1.20 0.55 2.52
C LEU A 58 0.18 1.12 2.25
N TYR A 59 0.92 1.28 3.34
CA TYR A 59 2.33 1.69 3.32
C TYR A 59 3.14 0.67 4.10
N LYS A 60 4.37 0.46 3.68
CA LYS A 60 5.33 -0.42 4.34
C LYS A 60 6.43 0.43 4.94
N ALA A 61 6.75 0.22 6.21
CA ALA A 61 7.85 0.94 6.86
C ALA A 61 9.18 0.55 6.20
N ALA A 62 9.91 1.55 5.72
CA ALA A 62 11.23 1.34 5.11
C ALA A 62 12.32 1.12 6.15
N VAL A 63 12.11 1.63 7.36
CA VAL A 63 13.03 1.53 8.50
C VAL A 63 12.22 1.34 9.77
N ASP A 64 12.90 0.96 10.87
CA ASP A 64 12.28 1.00 12.18
C ASP A 64 11.99 2.46 12.55
N LEU A 65 10.77 2.74 12.95
CA LEU A 65 10.38 4.11 13.30
C LEU A 65 9.39 4.13 14.46
N TRP A 66 9.34 5.26 15.12
CA TRP A 66 8.38 5.50 16.18
C TRP A 66 7.09 6.08 15.60
N ASP A 67 6.01 5.92 16.30
CA ASP A 67 4.65 6.25 15.87
C ASP A 67 4.13 7.61 16.42
N PRO A 68 4.81 8.74 16.24
CA PRO A 68 4.18 10.05 16.38
C PRO A 68 3.60 10.49 15.04
N GLU A 69 2.67 11.45 15.10
CA GLU A 69 2.03 12.00 13.90
C GLU A 69 3.06 12.56 12.89
N ALA A 70 4.19 13.09 13.39
CA ALA A 70 5.25 13.62 12.54
C ALA A 70 5.87 12.57 11.62
N ASN A 71 5.75 11.30 11.95
CA ASN A 71 6.34 10.19 11.18
C ASN A 71 5.33 9.47 10.28
N ASN A 72 4.15 10.01 10.08
CA ASN A 72 3.17 9.39 9.19
C ASN A 72 3.59 9.54 7.70
N PRO A 73 2.99 8.77 6.77
CA PRO A 73 3.36 8.84 5.36
C PRO A 73 3.20 10.22 4.72
N GLU A 74 2.28 11.04 5.21
CA GLU A 74 2.08 12.41 4.70
C GLU A 74 3.21 13.34 5.14
N ASN A 75 3.60 13.26 6.42
CA ASN A 75 4.60 14.15 7.00
C ASN A 75 6.04 13.68 6.78
N ALA A 76 6.25 12.37 6.68
CA ALA A 76 7.57 11.77 6.53
C ALA A 76 7.58 10.68 5.44
N PRO A 77 7.31 11.05 4.18
CA PRO A 77 7.16 10.06 3.11
C PRO A 77 8.42 9.23 2.86
N THR A 78 9.59 9.71 3.23
CA THR A 78 10.86 8.97 3.04
C THR A 78 11.01 7.79 3.99
N LEU A 79 10.21 7.72 5.05
CA LEU A 79 10.23 6.60 6.00
C LEU A 79 9.34 5.45 5.55
N TRP A 80 8.58 5.63 4.49
CA TRP A 80 7.57 4.70 4.02
C TRP A 80 7.71 4.38 2.55
N GLU A 81 7.31 3.16 2.19
CA GLU A 81 7.13 2.73 0.81
C GLU A 81 5.65 2.51 0.58
N GLU A 82 5.06 3.24 -0.35
CA GLU A 82 3.68 2.98 -0.76
C GLU A 82 3.62 1.64 -1.49
N ILE A 83 2.70 0.76 -1.07
CA ILE A 83 2.48 -0.49 -1.76
C ILE A 83 1.89 -0.19 -3.14
N GLN A 84 2.49 -0.76 -4.19
CA GLN A 84 2.16 -0.46 -5.59
C GLN A 84 0.93 -1.22 -6.10
N TYR A 85 -0.03 -1.51 -5.21
CA TYR A 85 -1.27 -2.20 -5.53
C TYR A 85 -2.43 -1.56 -4.78
N HIS A 86 -3.59 -1.51 -5.43
CA HIS A 86 -4.85 -1.05 -4.85
C HIS A 86 -5.92 -2.09 -5.18
N ASN A 87 -6.55 -2.70 -4.15
CA ASN A 87 -7.50 -3.79 -4.31
C ASN A 87 -6.99 -4.92 -5.22
N GLY A 88 -5.71 -5.26 -5.11
CA GLY A 88 -5.07 -6.30 -5.90
C GLY A 88 -4.66 -5.87 -7.30
N ILE A 89 -4.95 -4.64 -7.70
CA ILE A 89 -4.63 -4.11 -9.03
C ILE A 89 -3.38 -3.23 -8.92
N ARG A 90 -2.42 -3.46 -9.81
CA ARG A 90 -1.17 -2.70 -9.81
C ARG A 90 -1.47 -1.22 -10.07
N ILE A 91 -0.90 -0.35 -9.24
CA ILE A 91 -1.01 1.10 -9.41
C ILE A 91 -0.18 1.53 -10.63
N ILE A 92 -0.77 2.37 -11.47
CA ILE A 92 -0.07 2.95 -12.62
C ILE A 92 0.87 4.04 -12.08
N PRO A 93 2.20 3.89 -12.22
CA PRO A 93 3.13 4.92 -11.76
C PRO A 93 3.03 6.18 -12.63
N GLU A 94 3.44 7.31 -12.07
CA GLU A 94 3.46 8.58 -12.82
C GLU A 94 4.36 8.51 -14.06
N VAL A 95 5.47 7.78 -13.94
CA VAL A 95 6.39 7.48 -15.04
C VAL A 95 6.52 5.97 -15.15
N ILE A 96 6.01 5.42 -16.24
CA ILE A 96 6.09 3.99 -16.52
C ILE A 96 7.40 3.72 -17.26
N LYS A 97 8.20 2.81 -16.71
CA LYS A 97 9.48 2.38 -17.32
C LYS A 97 9.25 1.10 -18.11
N VAL A 98 10.22 0.76 -18.97
CA VAL A 98 10.18 -0.51 -19.71
C VAL A 98 10.06 -1.70 -18.76
N THR A 99 10.72 -1.64 -17.60
CA THR A 99 10.64 -2.70 -16.58
C THR A 99 9.32 -2.74 -15.84
N THR A 100 8.51 -1.67 -15.90
CA THR A 100 7.20 -1.57 -15.25
C THR A 100 6.06 -1.42 -16.25
N ALA A 101 6.34 -1.64 -17.55
CA ALA A 101 5.35 -1.54 -18.61
C ALA A 101 4.17 -2.47 -18.37
N PHE A 102 3.00 -2.07 -18.82
CA PHE A 102 1.79 -2.88 -18.74
C PHE A 102 1.64 -3.73 -19.99
N ALA A 103 1.28 -4.99 -19.79
CA ALA A 103 0.97 -5.89 -20.89
C ALA A 103 -0.45 -5.60 -21.41
N LYS A 104 -0.71 -6.05 -22.64
CA LYS A 104 -2.07 -6.00 -23.18
C LYS A 104 -3.03 -6.77 -22.26
N ASP A 105 -4.18 -6.19 -22.01
CA ASP A 105 -5.23 -6.71 -21.13
C ASP A 105 -4.88 -6.67 -19.62
N GLU A 106 -3.71 -6.20 -19.25
CA GLU A 106 -3.36 -5.99 -17.86
C GLU A 106 -4.14 -4.79 -17.30
N LEU A 107 -4.64 -4.93 -16.05
CA LEU A 107 -5.36 -3.87 -15.37
C LEU A 107 -4.38 -2.98 -14.59
N GLY A 108 -4.67 -1.68 -14.56
CA GLY A 108 -3.94 -0.70 -13.78
C GLY A 108 -4.89 0.23 -13.05
N TYR A 109 -4.53 0.58 -11.83
CA TYR A 109 -5.27 1.58 -11.05
C TYR A 109 -4.62 2.95 -11.24
N PHE A 110 -5.39 3.91 -11.74
CA PHE A 110 -4.89 5.27 -11.98
C PHE A 110 -5.30 6.17 -10.82
N LYS A 111 -4.34 6.53 -9.98
CA LYS A 111 -4.58 7.31 -8.75
C LYS A 111 -5.17 8.68 -9.04
N ALA A 112 -4.81 9.30 -10.15
CA ALA A 112 -5.22 10.66 -10.47
C ALA A 112 -6.75 10.80 -10.57
N ASP A 113 -7.45 9.76 -11.03
CA ASP A 113 -8.91 9.78 -11.15
C ASP A 113 -9.62 8.69 -10.36
N GLY A 114 -8.86 7.80 -9.71
CA GLY A 114 -9.42 6.70 -8.91
C GLY A 114 -10.08 5.60 -9.72
N LYS A 115 -9.77 5.49 -11.00
CA LYS A 115 -10.39 4.51 -11.90
C LYS A 115 -9.42 3.41 -12.27
N VAL A 116 -10.00 2.26 -12.64
CA VAL A 116 -9.26 1.12 -13.17
C VAL A 116 -9.29 1.18 -14.69
N TYR A 117 -8.14 0.96 -15.30
CA TYR A 117 -7.98 0.92 -16.76
C TYR A 117 -7.39 -0.40 -17.19
N LYS A 118 -7.75 -0.83 -18.40
CA LYS A 118 -7.15 -1.99 -19.03
C LYS A 118 -6.21 -1.53 -20.14
N SER A 119 -4.98 -2.03 -20.14
CA SER A 119 -4.01 -1.74 -21.20
C SER A 119 -4.47 -2.39 -22.50
N LEU A 120 -4.50 -1.63 -23.59
CA LEU A 120 -4.90 -2.09 -24.91
C LEU A 120 -3.72 -2.52 -25.78
N ILE A 121 -2.49 -2.28 -25.31
CA ILE A 121 -1.27 -2.60 -26.07
C ILE A 121 -0.25 -3.30 -25.17
N ASP A 122 0.64 -4.08 -25.77
CA ASP A 122 1.78 -4.65 -25.08
C ASP A 122 2.85 -3.59 -24.84
N ASN A 123 3.68 -3.82 -23.80
CA ASN A 123 4.77 -2.89 -23.45
C ASN A 123 4.27 -1.45 -23.29
N ASN A 124 3.12 -1.27 -22.67
CA ASN A 124 2.51 0.03 -22.50
C ASN A 124 3.29 0.83 -21.43
N VAL A 125 4.01 1.83 -21.90
CA VAL A 125 4.82 2.74 -21.06
C VAL A 125 4.17 4.11 -20.93
N TYR A 126 2.93 4.26 -21.35
CA TYR A 126 2.18 5.52 -21.32
C TYR A 126 1.09 5.46 -20.27
N THR A 127 0.87 6.55 -19.56
CA THR A 127 -0.25 6.64 -18.62
C THR A 127 -1.56 6.92 -19.36
N PRO A 128 -2.74 6.68 -18.75
CA PRO A 128 -4.01 7.05 -19.36
C PRO A 128 -4.12 8.53 -19.68
N ALA A 129 -3.41 9.40 -18.92
CA ALA A 129 -3.41 10.84 -19.18
C ALA A 129 -2.57 11.20 -20.41
N THR A 130 -1.44 10.52 -20.63
CA THR A 130 -0.52 10.84 -21.73
C THR A 130 -0.89 10.14 -23.05
N TYR A 131 -1.52 8.97 -22.97
CA TYR A 131 -1.93 8.22 -24.16
C TYR A 131 -3.24 7.48 -23.88
N PRO A 132 -4.38 8.20 -23.89
CA PRO A 132 -5.68 7.59 -23.59
C PRO A 132 -6.08 6.48 -24.57
N GLN A 133 -5.56 6.50 -25.80
CA GLN A 133 -5.84 5.46 -26.80
C GLN A 133 -5.24 4.09 -26.41
N GLY A 134 -4.26 4.06 -25.52
CA GLY A 134 -3.64 2.82 -25.02
C GLY A 134 -4.37 2.19 -23.85
N TRP A 135 -5.47 2.80 -23.40
CA TRP A 135 -6.18 2.38 -22.18
C TRP A 135 -7.69 2.43 -22.38
N GLU A 136 -8.36 1.52 -21.68
CA GLU A 136 -9.82 1.46 -21.64
C GLU A 136 -10.28 1.46 -20.18
N VAL A 137 -11.14 2.43 -19.82
CA VAL A 137 -11.71 2.51 -18.47
C VAL A 137 -12.63 1.32 -18.22
N GLN A 138 -12.52 0.75 -17.00
CA GLN A 138 -13.32 -0.41 -16.61
C GLN A 138 -14.56 -0.03 -15.79
#